data_350a40faa3e237e93fc68b9b527fbe39
#
_entry.id   350a40faa3e237e93fc68b9b527fbe39
#
_cell.length_a   1.000
_cell.length_b   1.000
_cell.length_c   1.000
_cell.angle_alpha   90.00
_cell.angle_beta   90.00
_cell.angle_gamma   90.00
#
_symmetry.space_group_name_H-M   'P 1'
#
loop_
_entity.id
_entity.type
_entity.pdbx_description
1 polymer ?
#
loop_
_entity_poly.entity_id
_entity_poly.type
_entity_poly.pdbx_seq_one_letter_code
_entity_poly.pdbx_strand_id
1 'polypeptide(L)'
;MPKHPLPTALTASVLFALLAMPSLASEKLVLYTSQPNSDAQQTVDAFRAAHPDVEVEWVRDGTTQLMTRLRSELSAGVSNPDVLLIADSMTMESLKREGHLQAYLSPEREVYADELYDPEGYYYGTKLITTGIVYNTGAERQPQSWQELTQPEYAGQVTMPSPLYSGAALIHMASIEAHPELGEGYFDALQANRTEAQGGNGGVFNAVAAGSKPYGIVVDFLPIREAAKGSPVAFVFPEEGVSAVTEPVAIMQSARNLEAAQKFVDFVLSREGQELVSEQGYLPAHPEVTPPEGFPARDDIVLMPLDTQNALAREAELKQRFGDLFGS
;
A
#
# COMPACT_ATOMS: atom_id res chain seq x y z
N MET A 1 22.98 28.96 92.62
CA MET A 1 22.75 27.83 91.67
C MET A 1 22.16 28.42 90.44
N PRO A 2 22.89 28.49 89.28
CA PRO A 2 22.42 29.11 88.03
C PRO A 2 21.67 28.06 87.21
N LYS A 3 20.54 28.48 86.61
CA LYS A 3 19.72 27.70 85.67
C LYS A 3 20.29 27.91 84.29
N HIS A 4 20.60 26.81 83.58
CA HIS A 4 21.00 26.82 82.15
C HIS A 4 19.75 26.81 81.30
N PRO A 5 19.74 27.60 80.18
CA PRO A 5 18.70 27.48 79.18
C PRO A 5 19.06 26.38 78.15
N LEU A 6 18.05 25.59 77.75
CA LEU A 6 18.12 24.64 76.64
C LEU A 6 18.12 25.37 75.27
N PRO A 7 18.81 24.86 74.23
CA PRO A 7 18.75 25.40 72.93
C PRO A 7 17.51 24.91 72.13
N THR A 8 16.80 25.83 71.55
CA THR A 8 15.66 25.60 70.60
C THR A 8 16.20 25.13 69.27
N ALA A 9 15.91 23.89 68.89
CA ALA A 9 16.24 23.36 67.57
C ALA A 9 15.23 23.89 66.57
N LEU A 10 15.73 24.65 65.60
CA LEU A 10 14.98 25.12 64.44
C LEU A 10 14.96 23.96 63.37
N THR A 11 13.82 23.29 63.24
CA THR A 11 13.58 22.31 62.16
C THR A 11 13.21 23.06 60.87
N ALA A 12 14.16 23.11 59.94
CA ALA A 12 13.93 23.60 58.57
C ALA A 12 13.20 22.50 57.77
N SER A 13 11.91 22.68 57.52
CA SER A 13 11.13 21.84 56.62
C SER A 13 11.44 22.23 55.18
N VAL A 14 12.23 21.41 54.48
CA VAL A 14 12.45 21.53 53.05
C VAL A 14 11.20 20.98 52.33
N LEU A 15 10.39 21.89 51.80
CA LEU A 15 9.25 21.55 50.95
C LEU A 15 9.77 21.14 49.55
N PHE A 16 9.82 19.84 49.29
CA PHE A 16 10.10 19.30 47.94
C PHE A 16 8.84 19.53 47.10
N ALA A 17 8.82 20.59 46.28
CA ALA A 17 7.82 20.77 45.24
C ALA A 17 8.08 19.73 44.13
N LEU A 18 7.33 18.60 44.16
CA LEU A 18 7.21 17.72 43.02
C LEU A 18 6.55 18.53 41.86
N LEU A 19 7.36 18.96 40.93
CA LEU A 19 6.89 19.41 39.61
C LEU A 19 6.22 18.17 38.96
N ALA A 20 4.91 18.09 39.06
CA ALA A 20 4.11 17.19 38.21
C ALA A 20 4.34 17.65 36.78
N MET A 21 5.23 16.96 36.05
CA MET A 21 5.28 17.07 34.61
C MET A 21 3.90 16.63 34.09
N PRO A 22 3.23 17.44 33.25
CA PRO A 22 2.03 16.97 32.60
C PRO A 22 2.42 15.71 31.82
N SER A 23 1.83 14.57 32.16
CA SER A 23 1.81 13.41 31.29
C SER A 23 1.11 13.86 30.02
N LEU A 24 1.85 14.14 28.96
CA LEU A 24 1.28 14.24 27.63
C LEU A 24 0.59 12.90 27.41
N ALA A 25 -0.74 12.92 27.41
CA ALA A 25 -1.49 11.76 26.99
C ALA A 25 -1.01 11.42 25.57
N SER A 26 -0.49 10.23 25.38
CA SER A 26 -0.04 9.77 24.06
C SER A 26 -1.21 9.88 23.11
N GLU A 27 -1.02 10.60 22.00
CA GLU A 27 -2.01 10.68 20.94
C GLU A 27 -2.10 9.32 20.27
N LYS A 28 -3.32 8.79 20.10
CA LYS A 28 -3.51 7.47 19.51
C LYS A 28 -3.98 7.62 18.07
N LEU A 29 -3.27 6.96 17.15
CA LEU A 29 -3.59 6.86 15.73
C LEU A 29 -3.94 5.41 15.37
N VAL A 30 -5.03 5.19 14.66
CA VAL A 30 -5.41 3.88 14.12
C VAL A 30 -5.24 3.88 12.60
N LEU A 31 -4.34 3.03 12.12
CA LEU A 31 -4.01 2.86 10.70
C LEU A 31 -4.63 1.58 10.14
N TYR A 32 -5.35 1.66 9.02
CA TYR A 32 -5.68 0.50 8.20
C TYR A 32 -4.76 0.49 6.97
N THR A 33 -4.06 -0.63 6.74
CA THR A 33 -3.09 -0.72 5.65
C THR A 33 -3.13 -2.05 4.92
N SER A 34 -2.89 -2.03 3.62
CA SER A 34 -2.69 -3.23 2.79
C SER A 34 -1.21 -3.58 2.57
N GLN A 35 -0.28 -2.82 3.14
CA GLN A 35 1.15 -3.13 3.08
C GLN A 35 1.45 -4.55 3.61
N PRO A 36 2.50 -5.23 3.15
CA PRO A 36 3.02 -6.41 3.84
C PRO A 36 3.32 -6.11 5.32
N ASN A 37 3.15 -7.11 6.20
CA ASN A 37 3.33 -6.91 7.65
C ASN A 37 4.70 -6.30 8.01
N SER A 38 5.78 -6.74 7.34
CA SER A 38 7.14 -6.20 7.55
C SER A 38 7.23 -4.72 7.22
N ASP A 39 6.62 -4.32 6.11
CA ASP A 39 6.70 -2.97 5.56
C ASP A 39 5.81 -2.03 6.39
N ALA A 40 4.61 -2.49 6.78
CA ALA A 40 3.73 -1.76 7.71
C ALA A 40 4.41 -1.52 9.06
N GLN A 41 5.08 -2.54 9.61
CA GLN A 41 5.83 -2.40 10.87
C GLN A 41 6.95 -1.37 10.74
N GLN A 42 7.76 -1.43 9.65
CA GLN A 42 8.83 -0.46 9.42
C GLN A 42 8.30 0.97 9.27
N THR A 43 7.19 1.15 8.52
CA THR A 43 6.55 2.46 8.36
C THR A 43 6.08 3.02 9.70
N VAL A 44 5.44 2.19 10.52
CA VAL A 44 4.97 2.58 11.86
C VAL A 44 6.14 2.88 12.80
N ASP A 45 7.19 2.08 12.78
CA ASP A 45 8.36 2.27 13.66
C ASP A 45 9.12 3.56 13.30
N ALA A 46 9.30 3.84 12.01
CA ALA A 46 9.92 5.07 11.54
C ALA A 46 9.07 6.30 11.88
N PHE A 47 7.74 6.24 11.67
CA PHE A 47 6.84 7.31 12.08
C PHE A 47 6.91 7.56 13.59
N ARG A 48 6.90 6.52 14.43
CA ARG A 48 7.02 6.66 15.90
C ARG A 48 8.37 7.19 16.33
N ALA A 49 9.44 6.92 15.59
CA ALA A 49 10.76 7.50 15.86
C ALA A 49 10.76 9.02 15.62
N ALA A 50 10.09 9.48 14.56
CA ALA A 50 9.92 10.90 14.26
C ALA A 50 8.89 11.60 15.19
N HIS A 51 7.86 10.87 15.64
CA HIS A 51 6.75 11.38 16.45
C HIS A 51 6.53 10.50 17.69
N PRO A 52 7.42 10.58 18.70
CA PRO A 52 7.37 9.69 19.88
C PRO A 52 6.19 9.97 20.82
N ASP A 53 5.46 11.05 20.61
CA ASP A 53 4.23 11.44 21.28
C ASP A 53 2.99 10.73 20.72
N VAL A 54 3.09 10.07 19.57
CA VAL A 54 1.98 9.36 18.91
C VAL A 54 2.12 7.84 19.05
N GLU A 55 1.10 7.22 19.64
CA GLU A 55 0.96 5.75 19.64
C GLU A 55 0.18 5.30 18.40
N VAL A 56 0.74 4.37 17.64
CA VAL A 56 0.07 3.82 16.44
C VAL A 56 -0.41 2.41 16.68
N GLU A 57 -1.70 2.18 16.53
CA GLU A 57 -2.29 0.86 16.33
C GLU A 57 -2.59 0.65 14.85
N TRP A 58 -2.35 -0.54 14.32
CA TRP A 58 -2.61 -0.80 12.91
C TRP A 58 -3.27 -2.15 12.67
N VAL A 59 -4.08 -2.19 11.63
CA VAL A 59 -4.76 -3.39 11.13
C VAL A 59 -4.33 -3.60 9.69
N ARG A 60 -3.90 -4.83 9.39
CA ARG A 60 -3.46 -5.21 8.05
C ARG A 60 -4.30 -6.35 7.49
N ASP A 61 -4.74 -6.18 6.24
CA ASP A 61 -5.32 -7.25 5.42
C ASP A 61 -5.15 -6.90 3.93
N GLY A 62 -5.64 -7.74 3.01
CA GLY A 62 -5.80 -7.35 1.61
C GLY A 62 -6.76 -6.16 1.47
N THR A 63 -6.55 -5.35 0.44
CA THR A 63 -7.35 -4.12 0.23
C THR A 63 -8.86 -4.41 0.27
N THR A 64 -9.31 -5.43 -0.45
CA THR A 64 -10.74 -5.78 -0.55
C THR A 64 -11.31 -6.19 0.80
N GLN A 65 -10.57 -6.94 1.64
CA GLN A 65 -11.00 -7.34 2.98
C GLN A 65 -11.07 -6.14 3.93
N LEU A 66 -10.06 -5.27 3.90
CA LEU A 66 -10.07 -4.02 4.67
C LEU A 66 -11.27 -3.15 4.29
N MET A 67 -11.57 -3.03 3.00
CA MET A 67 -12.70 -2.23 2.54
C MET A 67 -14.05 -2.85 2.91
N THR A 68 -14.19 -4.17 2.86
CA THR A 68 -15.38 -4.88 3.35
C THR A 68 -15.60 -4.61 4.83
N ARG A 69 -14.52 -4.67 5.62
CA ARG A 69 -14.55 -4.33 7.04
C ARG A 69 -14.95 -2.88 7.28
N LEU A 70 -14.26 -1.92 6.63
CA LEU A 70 -14.53 -0.49 6.78
C LEU A 70 -15.99 -0.15 6.41
N ARG A 71 -16.50 -0.66 5.29
CA ARG A 71 -17.89 -0.43 4.88
C ARG A 71 -18.91 -1.02 5.85
N SER A 72 -18.62 -2.18 6.45
CA SER A 72 -19.44 -2.76 7.51
C SER A 72 -19.44 -1.87 8.76
N GLU A 73 -18.29 -1.34 9.17
CA GLU A 73 -18.14 -0.42 10.29
C GLU A 73 -18.92 0.89 10.03
N LEU A 74 -18.75 1.50 8.85
CA LEU A 74 -19.49 2.71 8.44
C LEU A 74 -21.00 2.49 8.42
N SER A 75 -21.46 1.35 7.93
CA SER A 75 -22.90 0.98 7.91
C SER A 75 -23.46 0.81 9.32
N ALA A 76 -22.65 0.41 10.29
CA ALA A 76 -22.99 0.33 11.70
C ALA A 76 -22.90 1.68 12.44
N GLY A 77 -22.53 2.76 11.74
CA GLY A 77 -22.35 4.09 12.31
C GLY A 77 -21.07 4.24 13.14
N VAL A 78 -20.10 3.36 12.93
CA VAL A 78 -18.79 3.42 13.57
C VAL A 78 -17.70 3.46 12.50
N SER A 79 -16.55 4.06 12.81
CA SER A 79 -15.35 4.00 11.99
C SER A 79 -14.16 3.87 12.93
N ASN A 80 -13.35 2.84 12.73
CA ASN A 80 -12.22 2.57 13.61
C ASN A 80 -10.92 3.24 13.15
N PRO A 81 -10.58 3.29 11.82
CA PRO A 81 -9.35 3.92 11.39
C PRO A 81 -9.44 5.44 11.43
N ASP A 82 -8.30 6.06 11.74
CA ASP A 82 -8.06 7.49 11.53
C ASP A 82 -7.43 7.74 10.15
N VAL A 83 -6.58 6.80 9.71
CA VAL A 83 -5.86 6.87 8.42
C VAL A 83 -5.98 5.55 7.65
N LEU A 84 -6.10 5.68 6.34
CA LEU A 84 -5.98 4.58 5.38
C LEU A 84 -4.66 4.72 4.61
N LEU A 85 -3.95 3.59 4.42
CA LEU A 85 -2.79 3.48 3.53
C LEU A 85 -2.93 2.16 2.75
N ILE A 86 -3.57 2.23 1.59
CA ILE A 86 -4.02 1.05 0.85
C ILE A 86 -3.73 1.15 -0.65
N ALA A 87 -3.39 0.03 -1.27
CA ALA A 87 -3.03 -0.05 -2.68
C ALA A 87 -4.27 -0.07 -3.58
N ASP A 88 -5.06 1.03 -3.56
CA ASP A 88 -6.26 1.18 -4.39
C ASP A 88 -6.73 2.65 -4.43
N SER A 89 -6.39 3.36 -5.51
CA SER A 89 -6.84 4.74 -5.73
C SER A 89 -8.32 4.84 -6.08
N MET A 90 -8.92 3.81 -6.68
CA MET A 90 -10.35 3.79 -7.00
C MET A 90 -11.20 3.83 -5.73
N THR A 91 -10.81 3.06 -4.72
CA THR A 91 -11.47 3.07 -3.42
C THR A 91 -11.39 4.44 -2.75
N MET A 92 -10.25 5.16 -2.84
CA MET A 92 -10.13 6.50 -2.29
C MET A 92 -11.11 7.47 -2.96
N GLU A 93 -11.24 7.41 -4.27
CA GLU A 93 -12.21 8.23 -5.01
C GLU A 93 -13.67 7.91 -4.60
N SER A 94 -14.01 6.64 -4.39
CA SER A 94 -15.33 6.24 -3.88
C SER A 94 -15.61 6.83 -2.49
N LEU A 95 -14.67 6.67 -1.54
CA LEU A 95 -14.81 7.20 -0.18
C LEU A 95 -14.89 8.73 -0.14
N LYS A 96 -14.14 9.43 -1.03
CA LYS A 96 -14.25 10.88 -1.21
C LYS A 96 -15.67 11.28 -1.61
N ARG A 97 -16.21 10.67 -2.66
CA ARG A 97 -17.58 10.94 -3.16
C ARG A 97 -18.66 10.66 -2.12
N GLU A 98 -18.46 9.67 -1.30
CA GLU A 98 -19.36 9.29 -0.21
C GLU A 98 -19.22 10.18 1.03
N GLY A 99 -18.23 11.10 1.06
CA GLY A 99 -18.00 12.03 2.17
C GLY A 99 -17.33 11.38 3.39
N HIS A 100 -16.61 10.28 3.19
CA HIS A 100 -15.91 9.56 4.26
C HIS A 100 -14.47 9.99 4.48
N LEU A 101 -13.91 10.82 3.60
CA LEU A 101 -12.55 11.34 3.72
C LEU A 101 -12.54 12.78 4.22
N GLN A 102 -11.49 13.13 4.98
CA GLN A 102 -11.17 14.46 5.46
C GLN A 102 -10.14 15.09 4.53
N ALA A 103 -10.44 16.24 3.96
CA ALA A 103 -9.46 17.00 3.19
C ALA A 103 -8.38 17.57 4.10
N TYR A 104 -7.14 17.43 3.68
CA TYR A 104 -5.95 18.02 4.32
C TYR A 104 -4.93 18.40 3.26
N LEU A 105 -4.56 19.66 3.16
CA LEU A 105 -3.54 20.13 2.22
C LEU A 105 -2.16 20.00 2.88
N SER A 106 -1.54 18.84 2.72
CA SER A 106 -0.18 18.60 3.24
C SER A 106 0.82 19.60 2.64
N PRO A 107 1.72 20.20 3.44
CA PRO A 107 2.80 21.02 2.92
C PRO A 107 3.77 20.26 2.03
N GLU A 108 3.90 18.94 2.23
CA GLU A 108 4.80 18.09 1.46
C GLU A 108 4.36 17.89 -0.01
N ARG A 109 3.08 18.19 -0.35
CA ARG A 109 2.53 17.98 -1.69
C ARG A 109 3.19 18.80 -2.80
N GLU A 110 3.87 19.91 -2.48
CA GLU A 110 4.35 20.87 -3.47
C GLU A 110 5.40 20.31 -4.44
N VAL A 111 6.08 19.23 -4.05
CA VAL A 111 7.10 18.57 -4.88
C VAL A 111 6.54 17.42 -5.72
N TYR A 112 5.30 17.00 -5.46
CA TYR A 112 4.66 15.87 -6.15
C TYR A 112 4.00 16.30 -7.45
N ALA A 113 4.00 15.40 -8.44
CA ALA A 113 3.27 15.61 -9.68
C ALA A 113 1.75 15.59 -9.43
N ASP A 114 1.00 16.45 -10.13
CA ASP A 114 -0.42 16.67 -9.91
C ASP A 114 -1.28 15.39 -10.03
N GLU A 115 -0.86 14.44 -10.85
CA GLU A 115 -1.54 13.15 -11.05
C GLU A 115 -1.38 12.18 -9.87
N LEU A 116 -0.49 12.45 -8.91
CA LEU A 116 -0.24 11.60 -7.76
C LEU A 116 -1.12 11.93 -6.55
N TYR A 117 -1.88 13.01 -6.58
CA TYR A 117 -2.75 13.37 -5.46
C TYR A 117 -4.07 14.00 -5.91
N ASP A 118 -5.04 13.95 -5.01
CA ASP A 118 -6.29 14.67 -5.20
C ASP A 118 -6.09 16.19 -5.00
N PRO A 119 -6.47 17.05 -5.94
CA PRO A 119 -6.20 18.49 -5.86
C PRO A 119 -6.87 19.17 -4.67
N GLU A 120 -7.94 18.61 -4.12
CA GLU A 120 -8.61 19.11 -2.93
C GLU A 120 -8.01 18.54 -1.62
N GLY A 121 -6.99 17.64 -1.72
CA GLY A 121 -6.25 17.10 -0.60
C GLY A 121 -6.92 15.95 0.15
N TYR A 122 -7.80 15.20 -0.50
CA TYR A 122 -8.45 14.06 0.14
C TYR A 122 -7.57 12.81 0.23
N TYR A 123 -6.63 12.61 -0.72
CA TYR A 123 -5.69 11.51 -0.69
C TYR A 123 -4.42 11.83 -1.50
N TYR A 124 -3.33 11.11 -1.19
CA TYR A 124 -2.01 11.31 -1.76
C TYR A 124 -1.37 9.96 -2.07
N GLY A 125 -0.91 9.75 -3.31
CA GLY A 125 -0.11 8.59 -3.67
C GLY A 125 1.25 8.63 -2.98
N THR A 126 1.64 7.55 -2.32
CA THR A 126 2.90 7.47 -1.57
C THR A 126 4.00 6.76 -2.32
N LYS A 127 3.67 5.95 -3.33
CA LYS A 127 4.61 5.18 -4.15
C LYS A 127 3.94 4.76 -5.44
N LEU A 128 4.73 4.29 -6.40
CA LEU A 128 4.22 3.61 -7.58
C LEU A 128 4.47 2.11 -7.44
N ILE A 129 3.42 1.32 -7.55
CA ILE A 129 3.49 -0.14 -7.57
C ILE A 129 2.94 -0.59 -8.92
N THR A 130 3.78 -1.21 -9.75
CA THR A 130 3.35 -1.72 -11.04
C THR A 130 3.06 -3.22 -10.97
N THR A 131 2.22 -3.72 -11.88
CA THR A 131 1.98 -5.15 -12.04
C THR A 131 2.59 -5.61 -13.36
N GLY A 132 3.44 -6.62 -13.28
CA GLY A 132 4.15 -7.19 -14.41
C GLY A 132 4.22 -8.72 -14.32
N ILE A 133 5.16 -9.30 -15.06
CA ILE A 133 5.37 -10.74 -15.11
C ILE A 133 6.58 -11.12 -14.26
N VAL A 134 6.40 -12.09 -13.35
CA VAL A 134 7.51 -12.78 -12.67
C VAL A 134 7.71 -14.15 -13.29
N TYR A 135 8.96 -14.55 -13.45
CA TYR A 135 9.28 -15.92 -13.82
C TYR A 135 10.39 -16.51 -12.93
N ASN A 136 10.35 -17.81 -12.72
CA ASN A 136 11.45 -18.52 -12.08
C ASN A 136 12.63 -18.60 -13.07
N THR A 137 13.85 -18.25 -12.63
CA THR A 137 15.03 -18.21 -13.52
C THR A 137 15.43 -19.58 -14.07
N GLY A 138 14.90 -20.66 -13.52
CA GLY A 138 14.99 -22.03 -14.08
C GLY A 138 13.92 -22.38 -15.11
N ALA A 139 12.98 -21.46 -15.42
CA ALA A 139 11.95 -21.70 -16.43
C ALA A 139 12.54 -21.78 -17.83
N GLU A 140 11.89 -22.57 -18.70
CA GLU A 140 12.36 -22.78 -20.09
C GLU A 140 12.27 -21.50 -20.95
N ARG A 141 11.37 -20.57 -20.60
CA ARG A 141 11.06 -19.36 -21.37
C ARG A 141 11.13 -18.13 -20.49
N GLN A 142 11.38 -16.99 -21.11
CA GLN A 142 11.41 -15.67 -20.48
C GLN A 142 10.39 -14.77 -21.21
N PRO A 143 9.13 -14.70 -20.74
CA PRO A 143 8.09 -13.93 -21.41
C PRO A 143 8.42 -12.44 -21.39
N GLN A 144 8.13 -11.73 -22.50
CA GLN A 144 8.33 -10.29 -22.62
C GLN A 144 7.01 -9.54 -22.83
N SER A 145 5.92 -10.27 -23.05
CA SER A 145 4.62 -9.74 -23.45
C SER A 145 3.49 -10.40 -22.65
N TRP A 146 2.43 -9.64 -22.36
CA TRP A 146 1.20 -10.18 -21.78
C TRP A 146 0.59 -11.25 -22.66
N GLN A 147 0.59 -11.04 -23.98
CA GLN A 147 0.00 -11.99 -24.94
C GLN A 147 0.69 -13.34 -24.92
N GLU A 148 1.99 -13.42 -24.61
CA GLU A 148 2.70 -14.69 -24.52
C GLU A 148 2.09 -15.62 -23.48
N LEU A 149 1.63 -15.09 -22.32
CA LEU A 149 1.04 -15.90 -21.27
C LEU A 149 -0.24 -16.63 -21.67
N THR A 150 -0.87 -16.22 -22.76
CA THR A 150 -2.07 -16.87 -23.32
C THR A 150 -1.75 -17.97 -24.33
N GLN A 151 -0.47 -18.13 -24.71
CA GLN A 151 -0.05 -19.12 -25.69
C GLN A 151 -0.02 -20.53 -25.09
N PRO A 152 -0.24 -21.59 -25.91
CA PRO A 152 -0.29 -22.98 -25.45
C PRO A 152 0.96 -23.44 -24.69
N GLU A 153 2.11 -22.83 -24.97
CA GLU A 153 3.40 -23.13 -24.32
C GLU A 153 3.41 -22.77 -22.83
N TYR A 154 2.51 -21.88 -22.38
CA TYR A 154 2.37 -21.46 -20.99
C TYR A 154 1.19 -22.16 -20.28
N ALA A 155 0.50 -23.07 -20.95
CA ALA A 155 -0.72 -23.70 -20.45
C ALA A 155 -0.51 -24.43 -19.10
N GLY A 156 -1.26 -24.02 -18.07
CA GLY A 156 -1.20 -24.55 -16.72
C GLY A 156 0.02 -24.12 -15.91
N GLN A 157 0.86 -23.24 -16.45
CA GLN A 157 2.12 -22.80 -15.85
C GLN A 157 2.05 -21.40 -15.21
N VAL A 158 0.96 -20.68 -15.42
CA VAL A 158 0.80 -19.31 -14.94
C VAL A 158 -0.06 -19.26 -13.68
N THR A 159 0.30 -18.39 -12.75
CA THR A 159 -0.52 -18.03 -11.59
C THR A 159 -0.66 -16.51 -11.46
N MET A 160 -1.77 -16.03 -10.87
CA MET A 160 -2.04 -14.60 -10.72
C MET A 160 -2.80 -14.30 -9.43
N PRO A 161 -2.75 -13.04 -8.91
CA PRO A 161 -3.53 -12.65 -7.74
C PRO A 161 -5.01 -12.47 -8.09
N SER A 162 -5.87 -12.64 -7.08
CA SER A 162 -7.30 -12.43 -7.23
C SER A 162 -7.69 -10.97 -6.95
N PRO A 163 -8.48 -10.30 -7.81
CA PRO A 163 -9.06 -9.00 -7.54
C PRO A 163 -10.08 -9.02 -6.39
N LEU A 164 -10.55 -10.21 -5.99
CA LEU A 164 -11.39 -10.40 -4.81
C LEU A 164 -10.61 -10.21 -3.50
N TYR A 165 -9.27 -10.15 -3.57
CA TYR A 165 -8.40 -9.93 -2.44
C TYR A 165 -7.50 -8.69 -2.62
N SER A 166 -6.94 -8.48 -3.80
CA SER A 166 -5.92 -7.47 -4.10
C SER A 166 -6.48 -6.32 -4.93
N GLY A 167 -6.40 -5.08 -4.41
CA GLY A 167 -6.74 -3.87 -5.16
C GLY A 167 -5.85 -3.68 -6.40
N ALA A 168 -4.55 -3.97 -6.29
CA ALA A 168 -3.64 -3.92 -7.44
C ALA A 168 -4.06 -4.90 -8.56
N ALA A 169 -4.55 -6.10 -8.19
CA ALA A 169 -5.06 -7.06 -9.17
C ALA A 169 -6.36 -6.57 -9.85
N LEU A 170 -7.21 -5.85 -9.11
CA LEU A 170 -8.41 -5.24 -9.67
C LEU A 170 -8.06 -4.14 -10.68
N ILE A 171 -7.13 -3.27 -10.33
CA ILE A 171 -6.64 -2.22 -11.22
C ILE A 171 -5.95 -2.84 -12.44
N HIS A 172 -5.15 -3.90 -12.25
CA HIS A 172 -4.56 -4.63 -13.36
C HIS A 172 -5.62 -5.19 -14.32
N MET A 173 -6.65 -5.84 -13.79
CA MET A 173 -7.76 -6.35 -14.61
C MET A 173 -8.44 -5.24 -15.39
N ALA A 174 -8.77 -4.12 -14.75
CA ALA A 174 -9.39 -2.97 -15.40
C ALA A 174 -8.50 -2.37 -16.51
N SER A 175 -7.19 -2.26 -16.27
CA SER A 175 -6.22 -1.75 -17.26
C SER A 175 -6.06 -2.66 -18.47
N ILE A 176 -5.99 -3.98 -18.23
CA ILE A 176 -5.92 -4.99 -19.32
C ILE A 176 -7.18 -4.94 -20.18
N GLU A 177 -8.38 -4.91 -19.56
CA GLU A 177 -9.63 -4.86 -20.32
C GLU A 177 -9.80 -3.57 -21.13
N ALA A 178 -9.25 -2.46 -20.64
CA ALA A 178 -9.24 -1.18 -21.35
C ALA A 178 -8.14 -1.09 -22.41
N HIS A 179 -7.16 -2.00 -22.41
CA HIS A 179 -6.05 -1.94 -23.35
C HIS A 179 -6.48 -2.31 -24.77
N PRO A 180 -6.12 -1.52 -25.80
CA PRO A 180 -6.63 -1.71 -27.15
C PRO A 180 -6.24 -3.04 -27.83
N GLU A 181 -5.10 -3.64 -27.42
CA GLU A 181 -4.60 -4.88 -28.02
C GLU A 181 -4.92 -6.12 -27.18
N LEU A 182 -5.11 -5.99 -25.87
CA LEU A 182 -5.41 -7.10 -24.95
C LEU A 182 -6.91 -7.27 -24.77
N GLY A 183 -7.59 -6.23 -24.31
CA GLY A 183 -9.05 -6.16 -24.21
C GLY A 183 -9.68 -7.17 -23.25
N GLU A 184 -11.01 -7.21 -23.26
CA GLU A 184 -11.80 -8.06 -22.37
C GLU A 184 -11.54 -9.57 -22.55
N GLY A 185 -11.12 -10.01 -23.75
CA GLY A 185 -10.84 -11.43 -24.05
C GLY A 185 -9.57 -11.99 -23.40
N TYR A 186 -8.71 -11.15 -22.85
CA TYR A 186 -7.42 -11.59 -22.29
C TYR A 186 -7.59 -12.57 -21.11
N PHE A 187 -8.47 -12.25 -20.17
CA PHE A 187 -8.73 -13.14 -19.02
C PHE A 187 -9.44 -14.44 -19.39
N ASP A 188 -10.29 -14.42 -20.43
CA ASP A 188 -10.87 -15.65 -20.99
C ASP A 188 -9.78 -16.54 -21.59
N ALA A 189 -8.81 -15.94 -22.31
CA ALA A 189 -7.66 -16.67 -22.84
C ALA A 189 -6.75 -17.24 -21.75
N LEU A 190 -6.50 -16.49 -20.67
CA LEU A 190 -5.77 -17.00 -19.49
C LEU A 190 -6.52 -18.17 -18.83
N GLN A 191 -7.84 -18.09 -18.71
CA GLN A 191 -8.67 -19.17 -18.17
C GLN A 191 -8.60 -20.42 -19.05
N ALA A 192 -8.78 -20.24 -20.37
CA ALA A 192 -8.65 -21.34 -21.34
C ALA A 192 -7.24 -21.96 -21.28
N ASN A 193 -6.21 -21.16 -21.00
CA ASN A 193 -4.83 -21.58 -20.81
C ASN A 193 -4.56 -22.15 -19.38
N ARG A 194 -5.60 -22.38 -18.58
CA ARG A 194 -5.53 -22.96 -17.24
C ARG A 194 -4.64 -22.19 -16.26
N THR A 195 -4.68 -20.85 -16.33
CA THR A 195 -4.07 -20.00 -15.32
C THR A 195 -4.76 -20.18 -13.98
N GLU A 196 -4.00 -20.24 -12.90
CA GLU A 196 -4.52 -20.41 -11.54
C GLU A 196 -4.56 -19.06 -10.79
N ALA A 197 -5.67 -18.77 -10.13
CA ALA A 197 -5.78 -17.61 -9.24
C ALA A 197 -5.31 -17.98 -7.82
N GLN A 198 -4.53 -17.07 -7.21
CA GLN A 198 -4.13 -17.11 -5.80
C GLN A 198 -4.90 -16.03 -5.02
N GLY A 199 -4.82 -16.03 -3.67
CA GLY A 199 -5.44 -14.98 -2.87
C GLY A 199 -4.83 -13.60 -3.17
N GLY A 200 -3.54 -13.45 -2.97
CA GLY A 200 -2.82 -12.18 -3.16
C GLY A 200 -1.43 -12.36 -3.76
N ASN A 201 -0.76 -11.23 -4.02
CA ASN A 201 0.56 -11.18 -4.67
C ASN A 201 1.63 -12.02 -3.95
N GLY A 202 1.61 -12.10 -2.62
CA GLY A 202 2.54 -12.93 -1.85
C GLY A 202 2.42 -14.42 -2.16
N GLY A 203 1.19 -14.93 -2.39
CA GLY A 203 0.95 -16.31 -2.80
C GLY A 203 1.54 -16.62 -4.17
N VAL A 204 1.30 -15.71 -5.13
CA VAL A 204 1.86 -15.81 -6.49
C VAL A 204 3.39 -15.81 -6.44
N PHE A 205 3.99 -14.84 -5.77
CA PHE A 205 5.44 -14.76 -5.63
C PHE A 205 6.02 -16.05 -5.04
N ASN A 206 5.46 -16.54 -3.94
CA ASN A 206 5.94 -17.76 -3.29
C ASN A 206 5.84 -18.98 -4.20
N ALA A 207 4.77 -19.11 -4.98
CA ALA A 207 4.60 -20.21 -5.93
C ALA A 207 5.69 -20.19 -7.02
N VAL A 208 6.03 -19.01 -7.53
CA VAL A 208 7.06 -18.84 -8.57
C VAL A 208 8.47 -19.02 -7.97
N ALA A 209 8.76 -18.39 -6.82
CA ALA A 209 10.05 -18.52 -6.17
C ALA A 209 10.37 -19.96 -5.77
N ALA A 210 9.37 -20.73 -5.33
CA ALA A 210 9.50 -22.16 -5.02
C ALA A 210 9.54 -23.06 -6.26
N GLY A 211 9.34 -22.54 -7.47
CA GLY A 211 9.31 -23.30 -8.72
C GLY A 211 8.07 -24.18 -8.91
N SER A 212 7.03 -24.03 -8.08
CA SER A 212 5.75 -24.76 -8.26
C SER A 212 4.93 -24.24 -9.43
N LYS A 213 5.11 -22.97 -9.80
CA LYS A 213 4.67 -22.35 -11.03
C LYS A 213 5.85 -21.61 -11.69
N PRO A 214 6.14 -21.87 -12.96
CA PRO A 214 7.22 -21.17 -13.65
C PRO A 214 6.99 -19.66 -13.82
N TYR A 215 5.72 -19.23 -13.94
CA TYR A 215 5.33 -17.86 -14.29
C TYR A 215 4.23 -17.33 -13.38
N GLY A 216 4.23 -16.02 -13.17
CA GLY A 216 3.18 -15.36 -12.42
C GLY A 216 2.97 -13.92 -12.86
N ILE A 217 1.75 -13.43 -12.66
CA ILE A 217 1.39 -12.02 -12.71
C ILE A 217 1.51 -11.49 -11.28
N VAL A 218 2.30 -10.45 -11.03
CA VAL A 218 2.56 -9.99 -9.66
C VAL A 218 2.99 -8.53 -9.64
N VAL A 219 2.86 -7.88 -8.49
CA VAL A 219 3.42 -6.54 -8.27
C VAL A 219 4.96 -6.57 -8.24
N ASP A 220 5.57 -5.52 -8.75
CA ASP A 220 7.00 -5.38 -9.06
C ASP A 220 7.95 -5.58 -7.86
N PHE A 221 7.69 -4.89 -6.75
CA PHE A 221 8.61 -4.84 -5.61
C PHE A 221 8.94 -6.21 -5.01
N LEU A 222 8.00 -7.16 -5.04
CA LEU A 222 8.22 -8.49 -4.45
C LEU A 222 9.34 -9.25 -5.16
N PRO A 223 9.24 -9.55 -6.49
CA PRO A 223 10.29 -10.27 -7.18
C PRO A 223 11.59 -9.47 -7.31
N ILE A 224 11.54 -8.15 -7.50
CA ILE A 224 12.74 -7.31 -7.62
C ILE A 224 13.54 -7.34 -6.32
N ARG A 225 12.89 -7.07 -5.17
CA ARG A 225 13.50 -7.11 -3.85
C ARG A 225 14.08 -8.47 -3.49
N GLU A 226 13.35 -9.53 -3.77
CA GLU A 226 13.76 -10.87 -3.41
C GLU A 226 14.82 -11.46 -4.38
N ALA A 227 14.80 -11.07 -5.65
CA ALA A 227 15.89 -11.38 -6.59
C ALA A 227 17.23 -10.77 -6.13
N ALA A 228 17.23 -9.53 -5.65
CA ALA A 228 18.41 -8.88 -5.06
C ALA A 228 18.96 -9.63 -3.84
N LYS A 229 18.14 -10.43 -3.15
CA LYS A 229 18.52 -11.30 -2.03
C LYS A 229 18.89 -12.73 -2.47
N GLY A 230 18.89 -13.01 -3.78
CA GLY A 230 19.27 -14.31 -4.35
C GLY A 230 18.11 -15.29 -4.58
N SER A 231 16.86 -14.87 -4.49
CA SER A 231 15.71 -15.69 -4.93
C SER A 231 15.82 -15.99 -6.43
N PRO A 232 15.50 -17.22 -6.88
CA PRO A 232 15.63 -17.61 -8.28
C PRO A 232 14.46 -17.10 -9.12
N VAL A 233 14.23 -15.79 -9.11
CA VAL A 233 13.16 -15.12 -9.86
C VAL A 233 13.70 -13.92 -10.61
N ALA A 234 13.00 -13.54 -11.70
CA ALA A 234 13.21 -12.27 -12.39
C ALA A 234 11.84 -11.64 -12.71
N PHE A 235 11.83 -10.31 -12.82
CA PHE A 235 10.65 -9.53 -13.12
C PHE A 235 10.77 -8.91 -14.52
N VAL A 236 9.67 -8.86 -15.22
CA VAL A 236 9.57 -8.26 -16.56
C VAL A 236 8.49 -7.19 -16.54
N PHE A 237 8.83 -6.04 -17.10
CA PHE A 237 7.89 -5.00 -17.51
C PHE A 237 7.48 -5.33 -18.96
N PRO A 238 6.25 -5.85 -19.21
CA PRO A 238 5.85 -6.27 -20.55
C PRO A 238 5.81 -5.14 -21.57
N GLU A 239 6.02 -5.47 -22.83
CA GLU A 239 6.13 -4.52 -23.95
C GLU A 239 4.86 -3.67 -24.13
N GLU A 240 3.67 -4.22 -23.84
CA GLU A 240 2.40 -3.50 -23.92
C GLU A 240 2.19 -2.51 -22.75
N GLY A 241 3.12 -2.50 -21.77
CA GLY A 241 3.07 -1.68 -20.57
C GLY A 241 2.57 -2.43 -19.34
N VAL A 242 2.54 -1.71 -18.23
CA VAL A 242 2.14 -2.21 -16.90
C VAL A 242 0.99 -1.39 -16.33
N SER A 243 0.09 -2.02 -15.59
CA SER A 243 -0.82 -1.28 -14.73
C SER A 243 -0.11 -0.79 -13.48
N ALA A 244 -0.58 0.30 -12.89
CA ALA A 244 0.03 0.89 -11.72
C ALA A 244 -0.99 1.33 -10.68
N VAL A 245 -0.61 1.21 -9.40
CA VAL A 245 -1.32 1.79 -8.29
C VAL A 245 -0.38 2.66 -7.46
N THR A 246 -0.90 3.74 -6.86
CA THR A 246 -0.08 4.71 -6.13
C THR A 246 -0.03 4.47 -4.63
N GLU A 247 -0.67 3.43 -4.12
CA GLU A 247 -0.86 3.16 -2.67
C GLU A 247 -1.16 4.44 -1.88
N PRO A 248 -2.33 5.05 -2.09
CA PRO A 248 -2.63 6.33 -1.48
C PRO A 248 -2.81 6.27 0.04
N VAL A 249 -2.42 7.38 0.70
CA VAL A 249 -2.76 7.70 2.09
C VAL A 249 -3.94 8.67 2.12
N ALA A 250 -4.88 8.46 3.04
CA ALA A 250 -6.03 9.34 3.26
C ALA A 250 -6.41 9.41 4.74
N ILE A 251 -6.92 10.56 5.19
CA ILE A 251 -7.48 10.75 6.52
C ILE A 251 -8.98 10.47 6.48
N MET A 252 -9.50 9.70 7.42
CA MET A 252 -10.93 9.49 7.55
C MET A 252 -11.64 10.74 8.09
N GLN A 253 -12.83 11.06 7.56
CA GLN A 253 -13.69 12.14 8.08
C GLN A 253 -14.02 11.94 9.57
N SER A 254 -14.03 10.72 10.04
CA SER A 254 -14.29 10.32 11.41
C SER A 254 -13.04 10.19 12.28
N ALA A 255 -11.88 10.63 11.80
CA ALA A 255 -10.62 10.55 12.54
C ALA A 255 -10.75 11.21 13.92
N ARG A 256 -10.38 10.47 14.96
CA ARG A 256 -10.50 10.91 16.36
C ARG A 256 -9.34 11.79 16.78
N ASN A 257 -8.20 11.61 16.13
CA ASN A 257 -7.01 12.43 16.34
C ASN A 257 -6.52 12.98 14.99
N LEU A 258 -7.13 14.10 14.59
CA LEU A 258 -6.81 14.73 13.30
C LEU A 258 -5.36 15.21 13.24
N GLU A 259 -4.79 15.71 14.33
CA GLU A 259 -3.40 16.18 14.35
C GLU A 259 -2.41 15.04 14.12
N ALA A 260 -2.60 13.90 14.82
CA ALA A 260 -1.78 12.72 14.60
C ALA A 260 -1.95 12.14 13.18
N ALA A 261 -3.16 12.18 12.62
CA ALA A 261 -3.42 11.75 11.25
C ALA A 261 -2.72 12.65 10.23
N GLN A 262 -2.70 13.96 10.43
CA GLN A 262 -1.97 14.92 9.58
C GLN A 262 -0.46 14.70 9.67
N LYS A 263 0.10 14.52 10.90
CA LYS A 263 1.51 14.17 11.11
C LYS A 263 1.89 12.89 10.34
N PHE A 264 1.00 11.89 10.33
CA PHE A 264 1.26 10.64 9.60
C PHE A 264 1.26 10.85 8.08
N VAL A 265 0.31 11.63 7.54
CA VAL A 265 0.28 11.98 6.12
C VAL A 265 1.55 12.75 5.73
N ASP A 266 1.92 13.77 6.49
CA ASP A 266 3.14 14.55 6.22
C ASP A 266 4.39 13.67 6.28
N PHE A 267 4.50 12.77 7.26
CA PHE A 267 5.62 11.84 7.37
C PHE A 267 5.75 10.92 6.16
N VAL A 268 4.68 10.26 5.72
CA VAL A 268 4.78 9.32 4.58
C VAL A 268 5.02 10.03 3.25
N LEU A 269 4.71 11.32 3.16
CA LEU A 269 5.00 12.18 2.00
C LEU A 269 6.35 12.88 2.11
N SER A 270 6.92 13.01 3.31
CA SER A 270 8.22 13.65 3.49
C SER A 270 9.34 12.91 2.78
N ARG A 271 10.47 13.60 2.55
CA ARG A 271 11.66 12.97 1.99
C ARG A 271 12.09 11.73 2.81
N GLU A 272 12.09 11.82 4.15
CA GLU A 272 12.44 10.72 5.05
C GLU A 272 11.51 9.52 4.87
N GLY A 273 10.19 9.73 4.85
CA GLY A 273 9.20 8.68 4.59
C GLY A 273 9.37 8.05 3.21
N GLN A 274 9.77 8.82 2.22
CA GLN A 274 9.98 8.35 0.85
C GLN A 274 11.35 7.66 0.65
N GLU A 275 12.38 8.03 1.41
CA GLU A 275 13.62 7.27 1.50
C GLU A 275 13.36 5.88 2.09
N LEU A 276 12.52 5.78 3.13
CA LEU A 276 12.06 4.49 3.65
C LEU A 276 11.29 3.67 2.59
N VAL A 277 10.44 4.31 1.77
CA VAL A 277 9.75 3.64 0.64
C VAL A 277 10.76 3.00 -0.31
N SER A 278 11.85 3.72 -0.65
CA SER A 278 12.93 3.18 -1.48
C SER A 278 13.69 2.03 -0.78
N GLU A 279 14.00 2.16 0.52
CA GLU A 279 14.64 1.11 1.31
C GLU A 279 13.79 -0.15 1.42
N GLN A 280 12.47 0.01 1.45
CA GLN A 280 11.51 -1.10 1.40
C GLN A 280 11.44 -1.75 0.01
N GLY A 281 12.10 -1.19 -1.01
CA GLY A 281 12.17 -1.72 -2.36
C GLY A 281 10.99 -1.32 -3.24
N TYR A 282 10.32 -0.21 -2.96
CA TYR A 282 9.28 0.36 -3.81
C TYR A 282 9.79 1.55 -4.61
N LEU A 283 9.11 1.86 -5.69
CA LEU A 283 9.37 3.08 -6.46
C LEU A 283 8.75 4.29 -5.73
N PRO A 284 9.56 5.22 -5.19
CA PRO A 284 9.04 6.36 -4.43
C PRO A 284 8.20 7.29 -5.29
N ALA A 285 7.19 7.93 -4.68
CA ALA A 285 6.42 8.98 -5.34
C ALA A 285 7.19 10.31 -5.38
N HIS A 286 8.05 10.57 -4.40
CA HIS A 286 8.85 11.80 -4.30
C HIS A 286 9.92 11.86 -5.40
N PRO A 287 9.98 12.91 -6.25
CA PRO A 287 10.84 12.95 -7.43
C PRO A 287 12.34 12.99 -7.12
N GLU A 288 12.74 13.50 -5.94
CA GLU A 288 14.14 13.61 -5.56
C GLU A 288 14.69 12.37 -4.83
N VAL A 289 13.85 11.37 -4.56
CA VAL A 289 14.29 10.12 -3.92
C VAL A 289 14.65 9.10 -4.98
N THR A 290 15.87 8.57 -4.87
CA THR A 290 16.39 7.59 -5.82
C THR A 290 15.61 6.27 -5.73
N PRO A 291 15.12 5.72 -6.86
CA PRO A 291 14.54 4.38 -6.90
C PRO A 291 15.51 3.31 -6.40
N PRO A 292 15.01 2.19 -5.84
CA PRO A 292 15.87 1.08 -5.46
C PRO A 292 16.48 0.38 -6.67
N GLU A 293 17.59 -0.34 -6.44
CA GLU A 293 18.26 -1.15 -7.47
C GLU A 293 17.29 -2.19 -8.06
N GLY A 294 17.38 -2.39 -9.38
CA GLY A 294 16.55 -3.35 -10.12
C GLY A 294 15.32 -2.74 -10.80
N PHE A 295 14.98 -1.48 -10.49
CA PHE A 295 13.97 -0.75 -11.25
C PHE A 295 14.58 -0.04 -12.47
N PRO A 296 13.86 0.03 -13.62
CA PRO A 296 14.22 0.95 -14.69
C PRO A 296 14.04 2.40 -14.23
N ALA A 297 14.54 3.35 -15.00
CA ALA A 297 14.20 4.75 -14.77
C ALA A 297 12.68 4.93 -14.88
N ARG A 298 12.11 5.82 -14.06
CA ARG A 298 10.64 6.02 -14.03
C ARG A 298 10.06 6.31 -15.41
N ASP A 299 10.75 7.12 -16.22
CA ASP A 299 10.33 7.51 -17.56
C ASP A 299 10.40 6.37 -18.59
N ASP A 300 11.13 5.29 -18.26
CA ASP A 300 11.21 4.07 -19.09
C ASP A 300 10.08 3.08 -18.79
N ILE A 301 9.28 3.31 -17.74
CA ILE A 301 8.14 2.45 -17.39
C ILE A 301 6.92 2.88 -18.23
N VAL A 302 6.53 2.05 -19.18
CA VAL A 302 5.31 2.27 -19.97
C VAL A 302 4.09 1.90 -19.13
N LEU A 303 3.24 2.88 -18.82
CA LEU A 303 2.01 2.66 -18.06
C LEU A 303 0.84 2.43 -19.02
N MET A 304 0.03 1.41 -18.71
CA MET A 304 -1.27 1.21 -19.37
C MET A 304 -2.24 2.33 -19.00
N PRO A 305 -3.07 2.79 -19.94
CA PRO A 305 -4.12 3.76 -19.61
C PRO A 305 -5.15 3.15 -18.66
N LEU A 306 -5.58 3.94 -17.68
CA LEU A 306 -6.66 3.58 -16.77
C LEU A 306 -7.66 4.74 -16.68
N ASP A 307 -8.90 4.50 -17.08
CA ASP A 307 -10.02 5.36 -16.74
C ASP A 307 -10.55 4.94 -15.34
N THR A 308 -10.06 5.62 -14.30
CA THR A 308 -10.40 5.35 -12.91
C THR A 308 -11.90 5.43 -12.65
N GLN A 309 -12.64 6.33 -13.32
CA GLN A 309 -14.07 6.49 -13.14
C GLN A 309 -14.85 5.31 -13.75
N ASN A 310 -14.48 4.90 -14.95
CA ASN A 310 -15.06 3.73 -15.60
C ASN A 310 -14.71 2.45 -14.81
N ALA A 311 -13.47 2.28 -14.40
CA ALA A 311 -13.04 1.14 -13.59
C ALA A 311 -13.81 1.05 -12.27
N LEU A 312 -14.01 2.16 -11.58
CA LEU A 312 -14.82 2.23 -10.36
C LEU A 312 -16.29 1.85 -10.63
N ALA A 313 -16.88 2.35 -11.71
CA ALA A 313 -18.26 2.02 -12.08
C ALA A 313 -18.44 0.53 -12.40
N ARG A 314 -17.39 -0.13 -12.90
CA ARG A 314 -17.37 -1.55 -13.27
C ARG A 314 -16.79 -2.48 -12.19
N GLU A 315 -16.40 -1.97 -11.03
CA GLU A 315 -15.71 -2.75 -9.99
C GLU A 315 -16.45 -4.06 -9.65
N ALA A 316 -17.76 -3.97 -9.39
CA ALA A 316 -18.57 -5.14 -9.05
C ALA A 316 -18.66 -6.14 -10.21
N GLU A 317 -18.79 -5.66 -11.44
CA GLU A 317 -18.81 -6.46 -12.67
C GLU A 317 -17.47 -7.19 -12.87
N LEU A 318 -16.33 -6.48 -12.73
CA LEU A 318 -15.00 -7.05 -12.87
C LEU A 318 -14.76 -8.17 -11.85
N LYS A 319 -15.12 -7.93 -10.59
CA LYS A 319 -15.01 -8.93 -9.51
C LYS A 319 -15.88 -10.15 -9.77
N GLN A 320 -17.13 -9.94 -10.21
CA GLN A 320 -18.04 -11.03 -10.56
C GLN A 320 -17.49 -11.84 -11.73
N ARG A 321 -17.07 -11.19 -12.81
CA ARG A 321 -16.49 -11.84 -13.99
C ARG A 321 -15.25 -12.67 -13.63
N PHE A 322 -14.35 -12.11 -12.80
CA PHE A 322 -13.20 -12.88 -12.33
C PHE A 322 -13.60 -14.12 -11.54
N GLY A 323 -14.59 -13.99 -10.64
CA GLY A 323 -15.15 -15.12 -9.89
C GLY A 323 -15.74 -16.20 -10.80
N ASP A 324 -16.44 -15.80 -11.86
CA ASP A 324 -17.02 -16.73 -12.84
C ASP A 324 -15.95 -17.47 -13.65
N LEU A 325 -14.82 -16.82 -13.98
CA LEU A 325 -13.73 -17.41 -14.76
C LEU A 325 -12.81 -18.32 -13.92
N PHE A 326 -12.44 -17.89 -12.69
CA PHE A 326 -11.36 -18.53 -11.93
C PHE A 326 -11.80 -19.09 -10.58
N GLY A 327 -13.04 -18.91 -10.20
CA GLY A 327 -13.56 -19.25 -8.89
C GLY A 327 -13.23 -18.19 -7.82
N SER A 328 -13.89 -18.29 -6.68
CA SER A 328 -13.74 -17.35 -5.54
C SER A 328 -12.75 -17.87 -4.50
#